data_aaf665f5e49e28867db2384816695f76
#
_entry.id   aaf665f5e49e28867db2384816695f76
#
_cell.length_a   1.000
_cell.length_b   1.000
_cell.length_c   1.000
_cell.angle_alpha   90.00
_cell.angle_beta   90.00
_cell.angle_gamma   90.00
#
_symmetry.space_group_name_H-M   'P 1'
#
loop_
_entity.id
_entity.type
_entity.pdbx_description
1 polymer ?
#
loop_
_entity_poly.entity_id
_entity_poly.type
_entity_poly.pdbx_seq_one_letter_code
_entity_poly.pdbx_strand_id
1 'polypeptide(L)'
;QDSYVLRLGETVTPNITPIISLINQFGPIGTLLDTPTVSINDPSIATYSDGKIIGLKEGTTTLTTSLYGLPSTTSATIIVHDCDNHWDGGVITKVPTCIVEGERTYTCAICNNTKIEKIGIDATKHLHSEIRNQKEASCKEEGYTGDKYCTDCGTKLSSGNTIAKTENHSWNKGVITKKPTCAETGVKTYTCSICSKTKTENIAKTTKHLHTEIRNKKAATCGETGYTGDTYCTDCGTKISSGKTIAKLTTHT
;
A
#
# COMPACT_ATOMS: atom_id res chain seq x y z
N GLN A 1 -49.46 1.32 27.02
CA GLN A 1 -48.05 1.72 27.12
C GLN A 1 -47.74 1.99 28.59
N ASP A 2 -46.80 1.25 29.14
CA ASP A 2 -46.56 1.22 30.61
C ASP A 2 -45.58 2.34 31.08
N SER A 3 -44.92 3.06 30.15
CA SER A 3 -44.03 4.15 30.48
C SER A 3 -43.87 5.16 29.34
N TYR A 4 -43.55 6.41 29.68
CA TYR A 4 -43.17 7.50 28.81
C TYR A 4 -41.83 8.05 29.30
N VAL A 5 -40.87 8.14 28.40
CA VAL A 5 -39.56 8.73 28.68
C VAL A 5 -39.45 10.05 27.90
N LEU A 6 -39.26 11.16 28.57
CA LEU A 6 -39.21 12.50 27.99
C LEU A 6 -37.94 13.23 28.39
N ARG A 7 -37.45 14.08 27.52
CA ARG A 7 -36.48 15.11 27.89
C ARG A 7 -37.15 16.26 28.59
N LEU A 8 -36.39 17.03 29.34
CA LEU A 8 -36.82 18.27 29.87
C LEU A 8 -37.36 19.20 28.75
N GLY A 9 -38.60 19.67 28.88
CA GLY A 9 -39.31 20.46 27.88
C GLY A 9 -39.94 19.67 26.71
N GLU A 10 -39.68 18.37 26.60
CA GLU A 10 -40.27 17.53 25.56
C GLU A 10 -41.75 17.26 25.82
N THR A 11 -42.52 17.08 24.75
CA THR A 11 -43.94 16.77 24.83
C THR A 11 -44.24 15.43 24.13
N VAL A 12 -45.10 14.66 24.72
CA VAL A 12 -45.60 13.40 24.11
C VAL A 12 -47.12 13.33 24.21
N THR A 13 -47.80 12.83 23.18
CA THR A 13 -49.23 12.55 23.21
C THR A 13 -49.42 11.12 23.74
N PRO A 14 -50.02 10.95 24.93
CA PRO A 14 -50.23 9.65 25.48
C PRO A 14 -51.32 8.91 24.68
N ASN A 15 -51.12 7.61 24.48
CA ASN A 15 -52.20 6.79 23.91
C ASN A 15 -53.17 6.37 25.01
N ILE A 16 -54.21 7.16 25.19
CA ILE A 16 -55.26 6.91 26.17
C ILE A 16 -56.46 6.35 25.41
N THR A 17 -56.60 5.04 25.39
CA THR A 17 -57.76 4.36 24.81
C THR A 17 -58.75 4.09 25.95
N PRO A 18 -59.91 4.69 25.96
CA PRO A 18 -60.96 4.29 26.89
C PRO A 18 -61.49 2.91 26.51
N ILE A 19 -61.16 1.90 27.29
CA ILE A 19 -61.80 0.58 27.16
C ILE A 19 -63.01 0.60 28.09
N ILE A 20 -64.17 0.98 27.56
CA ILE A 20 -65.43 0.81 28.23
C ILE A 20 -66.14 -0.38 27.57
N SER A 21 -65.97 -1.54 28.17
CA SER A 21 -66.81 -2.70 27.85
C SER A 21 -67.95 -2.77 28.88
N LEU A 22 -68.98 -1.97 28.69
CA LEU A 22 -70.25 -2.14 29.43
C LEU A 22 -71.09 -3.23 28.74
N ILE A 23 -70.89 -4.47 29.16
CA ILE A 23 -71.78 -5.53 28.84
C ILE A 23 -72.84 -5.56 29.94
N ASN A 24 -74.03 -5.07 29.64
CA ASN A 24 -75.17 -5.40 30.54
C ASN A 24 -76.01 -6.47 29.93
N GLN A 25 -76.87 -7.13 30.76
CA GLN A 25 -77.72 -8.25 30.37
C GLN A 25 -78.79 -7.90 29.33
N PHE A 26 -78.91 -6.70 28.84
CA PHE A 26 -79.99 -6.18 27.99
C PHE A 26 -79.57 -5.66 26.62
N GLY A 27 -78.32 -5.85 26.22
CA GLY A 27 -77.78 -5.42 24.89
C GLY A 27 -77.02 -4.13 24.94
N PRO A 28 -76.37 -3.70 23.80
CA PRO A 28 -75.46 -2.55 23.75
C PRO A 28 -76.25 -1.27 23.95
N ILE A 29 -76.10 -0.62 25.08
CA ILE A 29 -76.56 0.74 25.34
C ILE A 29 -75.44 1.67 24.86
N GLY A 30 -75.53 2.21 23.67
CA GLY A 30 -74.85 3.31 23.14
C GLY A 30 -73.35 3.50 23.55
N THR A 31 -72.48 3.83 22.65
CA THR A 31 -71.11 4.28 22.92
C THR A 31 -71.18 5.63 23.67
N LEU A 32 -71.03 5.65 24.99
CA LEU A 32 -70.72 6.86 25.71
C LEU A 32 -69.27 7.27 25.36
N LEU A 33 -69.15 8.25 24.51
CA LEU A 33 -67.87 8.93 24.19
C LEU A 33 -67.60 9.96 25.27
N ASP A 34 -67.23 9.52 26.44
CA ASP A 34 -66.75 10.44 27.47
C ASP A 34 -65.21 10.40 27.53
N THR A 35 -64.57 11.54 27.59
CA THR A 35 -63.13 11.65 27.63
C THR A 35 -62.65 11.39 29.06
N PRO A 36 -61.72 10.42 29.27
CA PRO A 36 -61.19 10.18 30.61
C PRO A 36 -60.44 11.43 31.12
N THR A 37 -60.59 11.73 32.41
CA THR A 37 -59.78 12.73 33.09
C THR A 37 -58.39 12.16 33.34
N VAL A 38 -57.35 12.90 32.94
CA VAL A 38 -55.94 12.56 33.12
C VAL A 38 -55.37 13.31 34.29
N SER A 39 -54.66 12.64 35.17
CA SER A 39 -53.99 13.19 36.33
C SER A 39 -52.52 12.79 36.36
N ILE A 40 -51.65 13.73 36.69
CA ILE A 40 -50.24 13.49 36.98
C ILE A 40 -50.05 13.53 38.50
N ASN A 41 -49.40 12.51 39.06
CA ASN A 41 -49.24 12.40 40.51
C ASN A 41 -48.34 13.49 41.10
N ASP A 42 -47.24 13.82 40.40
CA ASP A 42 -46.39 14.98 40.75
C ASP A 42 -46.32 15.97 39.58
N PRO A 43 -47.12 17.05 39.63
CA PRO A 43 -47.19 18.04 38.59
C PRO A 43 -45.95 18.94 38.50
N SER A 44 -45.02 18.88 39.48
CA SER A 44 -43.74 19.56 39.40
C SER A 44 -42.74 18.86 38.46
N ILE A 45 -42.91 17.54 38.23
CA ILE A 45 -42.07 16.74 37.36
C ILE A 45 -42.60 16.73 35.91
N ALA A 46 -43.89 16.54 35.75
CA ALA A 46 -44.56 16.58 34.45
C ALA A 46 -45.98 17.15 34.60
N THR A 47 -46.51 17.74 33.56
CA THR A 47 -47.90 18.20 33.51
C THR A 47 -48.61 17.63 32.27
N TYR A 48 -49.93 17.60 32.32
CA TYR A 48 -50.78 17.21 31.19
C TYR A 48 -51.62 18.40 30.77
N SER A 49 -51.44 18.90 29.56
CA SER A 49 -52.19 20.02 28.98
C SER A 49 -52.39 19.78 27.50
N ASP A 50 -53.58 20.14 26.98
CA ASP A 50 -53.93 20.08 25.55
C ASP A 50 -53.68 18.70 24.93
N GLY A 51 -53.95 17.62 25.69
CA GLY A 51 -53.79 16.25 25.20
C GLY A 51 -52.33 15.75 25.22
N LYS A 52 -51.38 16.51 25.79
CA LYS A 52 -49.95 16.16 25.81
C LYS A 52 -49.39 16.15 27.23
N ILE A 53 -48.47 15.24 27.47
CA ILE A 53 -47.59 15.25 28.62
C ILE A 53 -46.41 16.13 28.32
N ILE A 54 -46.02 16.99 29.25
CA ILE A 54 -44.89 17.90 29.15
C ILE A 54 -43.96 17.64 30.32
N GLY A 55 -42.68 17.34 30.05
CA GLY A 55 -41.65 17.16 31.07
C GLY A 55 -41.14 18.50 31.59
N LEU A 56 -41.24 18.74 32.90
CA LEU A 56 -40.91 20.04 33.53
C LEU A 56 -39.61 20.00 34.36
N LYS A 57 -39.34 18.89 35.03
CA LYS A 57 -38.19 18.72 35.92
C LYS A 57 -37.76 17.25 35.90
N GLU A 58 -36.47 17.03 36.01
CA GLU A 58 -35.91 15.68 36.15
C GLU A 58 -36.52 14.93 37.33
N GLY A 59 -36.99 13.72 37.08
CA GLY A 59 -37.62 12.86 38.05
C GLY A 59 -38.55 11.83 37.45
N THR A 60 -39.21 11.11 38.30
CA THR A 60 -40.19 10.08 37.93
C THR A 60 -41.54 10.38 38.58
N THR A 61 -42.60 10.34 37.79
CA THR A 61 -43.99 10.48 38.26
C THR A 61 -44.88 9.45 37.56
N THR A 62 -46.14 9.46 37.88
CA THR A 62 -47.12 8.54 37.26
C THR A 62 -48.29 9.31 36.65
N LEU A 63 -48.74 8.83 35.51
CA LEU A 63 -49.98 9.25 34.89
C LEU A 63 -51.08 8.27 35.29
N THR A 64 -52.20 8.79 35.76
CA THR A 64 -53.41 8.00 36.05
C THR A 64 -54.59 8.57 35.26
N THR A 65 -55.52 7.73 34.92
CA THR A 65 -56.74 8.17 34.26
C THR A 65 -57.94 7.81 35.12
N SER A 66 -58.99 8.62 35.11
CA SER A 66 -60.27 8.31 35.75
C SER A 66 -61.43 8.58 34.79
N LEU A 67 -62.49 7.80 34.92
CA LEU A 67 -63.73 7.96 34.19
C LEU A 67 -64.87 7.96 35.16
N TYR A 68 -65.76 8.97 35.09
CA TYR A 68 -66.83 9.20 36.08
C TYR A 68 -66.37 9.18 37.56
N GLY A 69 -65.15 9.69 37.83
CA GLY A 69 -64.59 9.70 39.17
C GLY A 69 -64.02 8.37 39.65
N LEU A 70 -64.11 7.31 38.85
CA LEU A 70 -63.55 5.99 39.16
C LEU A 70 -62.13 5.91 38.57
N PRO A 71 -61.09 5.68 39.39
CA PRO A 71 -59.72 5.59 38.92
C PRO A 71 -59.53 4.33 38.02
N SER A 72 -58.68 4.50 37.00
CA SER A 72 -58.19 3.34 36.21
C SER A 72 -57.36 2.42 37.10
N THR A 73 -57.44 1.14 36.87
CA THR A 73 -56.55 0.16 37.52
C THR A 73 -55.15 0.15 36.95
N THR A 74 -54.90 0.89 35.87
CA THR A 74 -53.59 0.99 35.20
C THR A 74 -53.04 2.40 35.32
N SER A 75 -51.75 2.51 35.64
CA SER A 75 -50.99 3.73 35.60
C SER A 75 -49.80 3.61 34.66
N ALA A 76 -49.40 4.69 34.05
CA ALA A 76 -48.18 4.73 33.27
C ALA A 76 -47.10 5.53 34.02
N THR A 77 -45.88 5.03 33.99
CA THR A 77 -44.74 5.74 34.55
C THR A 77 -44.24 6.82 33.56
N ILE A 78 -43.99 8.02 34.08
CA ILE A 78 -43.37 9.12 33.32
C ILE A 78 -41.98 9.35 33.90
N ILE A 79 -40.98 9.25 33.09
CA ILE A 79 -39.59 9.57 33.43
C ILE A 79 -39.20 10.81 32.63
N VAL A 80 -38.89 11.88 33.36
CA VAL A 80 -38.33 13.12 32.78
C VAL A 80 -36.85 13.16 33.13
N HIS A 81 -36.00 13.35 32.15
CA HIS A 81 -34.56 13.38 32.35
C HIS A 81 -33.90 14.49 31.55
N ASP A 82 -32.73 14.94 32.03
CA ASP A 82 -31.80 15.77 31.28
C ASP A 82 -30.67 14.90 30.71
N CYS A 83 -30.53 14.90 29.39
CA CYS A 83 -29.45 14.14 28.76
C CYS A 83 -28.06 14.61 29.12
N ASP A 84 -27.89 15.89 29.51
CA ASP A 84 -26.56 16.45 29.78
C ASP A 84 -25.85 15.76 30.96
N ASN A 85 -26.61 15.17 31.89
CA ASN A 85 -26.07 14.40 33.03
C ASN A 85 -25.99 12.89 32.82
N HIS A 86 -26.47 12.35 31.66
CA HIS A 86 -26.64 10.92 31.43
C HIS A 86 -25.97 10.40 30.15
N TRP A 87 -25.02 11.20 29.60
CA TRP A 87 -24.23 10.72 28.47
C TRP A 87 -23.22 9.67 28.92
N ASP A 88 -23.05 8.63 28.10
CA ASP A 88 -21.99 7.64 28.27
C ASP A 88 -20.58 8.25 28.04
N GLY A 89 -19.52 7.44 28.11
CA GLY A 89 -18.16 7.89 27.86
C GLY A 89 -17.85 8.23 26.39
N GLY A 90 -18.81 8.03 25.50
CA GLY A 90 -18.69 8.25 24.07
C GLY A 90 -17.74 7.27 23.36
N VAL A 91 -18.10 6.89 22.16
CA VAL A 91 -17.32 6.00 21.29
C VAL A 91 -16.85 6.77 20.06
N ILE A 92 -15.59 6.58 19.64
CA ILE A 92 -15.08 7.15 18.40
C ILE A 92 -15.75 6.40 17.24
N THR A 93 -16.68 7.06 16.56
CA THR A 93 -17.41 6.51 15.41
C THR A 93 -16.72 6.83 14.09
N LYS A 94 -15.89 7.89 14.06
CA LYS A 94 -15.04 8.24 12.93
C LYS A 94 -13.68 8.66 13.43
N VAL A 95 -12.65 7.93 13.02
CA VAL A 95 -11.26 8.21 13.41
C VAL A 95 -10.75 9.43 12.65
N PRO A 96 -10.14 10.43 13.31
CA PRO A 96 -9.52 11.55 12.60
C PRO A 96 -8.31 11.10 11.80
N THR A 97 -8.03 11.83 10.72
CA THR A 97 -6.84 11.66 9.89
C THR A 97 -6.10 12.99 9.75
N CYS A 98 -5.02 13.00 8.98
CA CYS A 98 -4.25 14.23 8.74
C CYS A 98 -5.03 15.33 7.99
N ILE A 99 -6.17 15.02 7.38
CA ILE A 99 -7.01 15.97 6.63
C ILE A 99 -8.50 15.91 6.98
N VAL A 100 -8.93 14.91 7.74
CA VAL A 100 -10.36 14.68 8.04
C VAL A 100 -10.57 14.68 9.54
N GLU A 101 -11.55 15.49 9.99
CA GLU A 101 -11.99 15.46 11.37
C GLU A 101 -12.64 14.12 11.73
N GLY A 102 -12.41 13.68 12.96
CA GLY A 102 -13.08 12.54 13.54
C GLY A 102 -14.41 12.91 14.20
N GLU A 103 -15.11 11.89 14.68
CA GLU A 103 -16.37 12.04 15.40
C GLU A 103 -16.41 11.08 16.60
N ARG A 104 -16.89 11.60 17.73
CA ARG A 104 -17.23 10.82 18.91
C ARG A 104 -18.74 10.91 19.12
N THR A 105 -19.38 9.78 19.23
CA THR A 105 -20.82 9.69 19.49
C THR A 105 -21.03 9.29 20.94
N TYR A 106 -21.82 10.06 21.63
CA TYR A 106 -22.30 9.79 22.99
C TYR A 106 -23.74 9.34 22.92
N THR A 107 -24.11 8.40 23.79
CA THR A 107 -25.47 7.89 23.91
C THR A 107 -26.01 8.18 25.30
N CYS A 108 -27.21 8.71 25.38
CA CYS A 108 -27.88 8.90 26.66
C CYS A 108 -28.33 7.56 27.22
N ALA A 109 -27.89 7.22 28.44
CA ALA A 109 -28.19 5.94 29.09
C ALA A 109 -29.69 5.72 29.39
N ILE A 110 -30.50 6.77 29.36
CA ILE A 110 -31.92 6.70 29.70
C ILE A 110 -32.81 6.59 28.47
N CYS A 111 -32.56 7.42 27.42
CA CYS A 111 -33.45 7.49 26.25
C CYS A 111 -32.80 7.03 24.95
N ASN A 112 -31.55 6.59 24.99
CA ASN A 112 -30.78 6.17 23.80
C ASN A 112 -30.60 7.26 22.72
N ASN A 113 -30.90 8.54 23.04
CA ASN A 113 -30.59 9.65 22.15
C ASN A 113 -29.09 9.79 22.01
N THR A 114 -28.64 10.25 20.85
CA THR A 114 -27.21 10.42 20.57
C THR A 114 -26.84 11.88 20.33
N LYS A 115 -25.63 12.27 20.72
CA LYS A 115 -24.99 13.51 20.31
C LYS A 115 -23.61 13.22 19.71
N ILE A 116 -23.21 14.02 18.75
CA ILE A 116 -21.91 13.89 18.08
C ILE A 116 -21.03 15.09 18.47
N GLU A 117 -19.82 14.76 18.88
CA GLU A 117 -18.74 15.73 19.09
C GLU A 117 -17.68 15.54 18.02
N LYS A 118 -17.22 16.63 17.41
CA LYS A 118 -16.13 16.58 16.44
C LYS A 118 -14.80 16.47 17.14
N ILE A 119 -13.94 15.59 16.64
CA ILE A 119 -12.55 15.45 17.02
C ILE A 119 -11.72 16.14 15.94
N GLY A 120 -10.85 17.07 16.33
CA GLY A 120 -9.96 17.75 15.37
C GLY A 120 -9.12 16.78 14.55
N ILE A 121 -8.60 17.25 13.41
CA ILE A 121 -7.68 16.46 12.57
C ILE A 121 -6.47 16.00 13.39
N ASP A 122 -5.97 14.81 13.10
CA ASP A 122 -4.72 14.28 13.64
C ASP A 122 -3.64 14.37 12.58
N ALA A 123 -2.83 15.44 12.63
CA ALA A 123 -1.78 15.71 11.65
C ALA A 123 -0.71 14.61 11.55
N THR A 124 -0.69 13.65 12.49
CA THR A 124 0.27 12.54 12.50
C THR A 124 -0.29 11.27 11.85
N LYS A 125 -1.60 11.22 11.63
CA LYS A 125 -2.30 10.02 11.16
C LYS A 125 -2.44 9.98 9.65
N HIS A 126 -1.39 9.51 9.01
CA HIS A 126 -1.29 9.36 7.55
C HIS A 126 -1.68 7.94 7.13
N LEU A 127 -2.88 7.77 6.54
CA LEU A 127 -3.40 6.45 6.15
C LEU A 127 -2.88 5.98 4.79
N HIS A 128 -2.70 6.89 3.86
CA HIS A 128 -2.28 6.59 2.51
C HIS A 128 -0.91 7.20 2.23
N SER A 129 -0.06 6.47 1.51
CA SER A 129 1.28 6.95 1.17
C SER A 129 1.77 6.38 -0.14
N GLU A 130 2.65 7.13 -0.81
CA GLU A 130 3.33 6.74 -2.04
C GLU A 130 4.83 7.01 -1.97
N ILE A 131 5.60 6.32 -2.81
CA ILE A 131 7.02 6.56 -2.98
C ILE A 131 7.21 7.50 -4.17
N ARG A 132 7.99 8.58 -3.98
CA ARG A 132 8.38 9.54 -5.02
C ARG A 132 9.89 9.58 -5.16
N ASN A 133 10.38 10.09 -6.31
CA ASN A 133 11.81 10.29 -6.59
C ASN A 133 12.64 8.99 -6.55
N GLN A 134 12.03 7.83 -6.76
CA GLN A 134 12.74 6.56 -6.87
C GLN A 134 13.63 6.58 -8.11
N LYS A 135 14.88 6.09 -7.96
CA LYS A 135 15.85 5.95 -9.04
C LYS A 135 16.58 4.62 -8.93
N GLU A 136 16.62 3.87 -9.98
CA GLU A 136 17.38 2.62 -10.00
C GLU A 136 18.89 2.90 -10.06
N ALA A 137 19.67 2.04 -9.39
CA ALA A 137 21.13 2.08 -9.47
C ALA A 137 21.61 1.49 -10.80
N SER A 138 22.67 2.08 -11.35
CA SER A 138 23.38 1.57 -12.51
C SER A 138 24.86 1.37 -12.20
N CYS A 139 25.63 0.82 -13.12
CA CYS A 139 27.08 0.76 -12.98
C CYS A 139 27.77 2.14 -13.10
N LYS A 140 27.04 3.17 -13.52
CA LYS A 140 27.50 4.56 -13.64
C LYS A 140 27.08 5.42 -12.47
N GLU A 141 25.83 5.29 -12.04
CA GLU A 141 25.20 6.16 -11.06
C GLU A 141 24.55 5.35 -9.92
N GLU A 142 24.59 5.93 -8.73
CA GLU A 142 23.87 5.42 -7.59
C GLU A 142 22.37 5.57 -7.80
N GLY A 143 21.62 4.65 -7.23
CA GLY A 143 20.17 4.71 -7.18
C GLY A 143 19.68 5.35 -5.88
N TYR A 144 18.36 5.41 -5.75
CA TYR A 144 17.66 5.94 -4.59
C TYR A 144 16.34 5.18 -4.38
N THR A 145 16.04 4.79 -3.14
CA THR A 145 14.81 4.04 -2.84
C THR A 145 13.55 4.91 -2.92
N GLY A 146 13.72 6.22 -3.01
CA GLY A 146 12.64 7.19 -3.03
C GLY A 146 12.19 7.65 -1.65
N ASP A 147 11.55 8.80 -1.63
CA ASP A 147 10.95 9.38 -0.44
C ASP A 147 9.50 8.95 -0.29
N LYS A 148 9.08 8.69 0.94
CA LYS A 148 7.68 8.36 1.24
C LYS A 148 6.89 9.62 1.57
N TYR A 149 5.79 9.84 0.87
CA TYR A 149 4.88 10.97 1.06
C TYR A 149 3.47 10.48 1.39
N CYS A 150 2.77 11.23 2.22
CA CYS A 150 1.33 11.06 2.37
C CYS A 150 0.63 11.56 1.12
N THR A 151 -0.26 10.74 0.52
CA THR A 151 -1.03 11.14 -0.66
C THR A 151 -2.16 12.11 -0.33
N ASP A 152 -2.65 12.09 0.94
CA ASP A 152 -3.79 12.90 1.35
C ASP A 152 -3.38 14.35 1.64
N CYS A 153 -2.28 14.57 2.37
CA CYS A 153 -1.84 15.91 2.79
C CYS A 153 -0.52 16.37 2.15
N GLY A 154 0.16 15.52 1.38
CA GLY A 154 1.43 15.85 0.72
C GLY A 154 2.65 15.87 1.62
N THR A 155 2.51 15.61 2.92
CA THR A 155 3.62 15.63 3.87
C THR A 155 4.62 14.52 3.57
N LYS A 156 5.92 14.86 3.59
CA LYS A 156 7.01 13.87 3.52
C LYS A 156 7.09 13.09 4.83
N LEU A 157 6.89 11.79 4.79
CA LEU A 157 6.88 10.90 5.95
C LEU A 157 8.27 10.35 6.29
N SER A 158 9.05 10.03 5.25
CA SER A 158 10.43 9.59 5.43
C SER A 158 11.25 9.84 4.17
N SER A 159 12.57 9.97 4.34
CA SER A 159 13.53 9.95 3.25
C SER A 159 13.89 8.53 2.88
N GLY A 160 14.17 8.31 1.60
CA GLY A 160 14.74 7.06 1.13
C GLY A 160 16.22 6.92 1.47
N ASN A 161 16.81 5.84 0.97
CA ASN A 161 18.23 5.53 1.10
C ASN A 161 18.89 5.51 -0.29
N THR A 162 20.17 5.85 -0.33
CA THR A 162 21.00 5.66 -1.51
C THR A 162 21.20 4.17 -1.78
N ILE A 163 21.09 3.77 -3.03
CA ILE A 163 21.40 2.43 -3.52
C ILE A 163 22.77 2.49 -4.20
N ALA A 164 23.73 1.70 -3.74
CA ALA A 164 25.06 1.66 -4.33
C ALA A 164 25.03 1.30 -5.82
N LYS A 165 26.03 1.77 -6.58
CA LYS A 165 26.22 1.40 -7.99
C LYS A 165 26.27 -0.11 -8.15
N THR A 166 25.70 -0.61 -9.25
CA THR A 166 25.74 -2.04 -9.54
C THR A 166 27.06 -2.43 -10.19
N GLU A 167 27.50 -3.67 -9.99
CA GLU A 167 28.61 -4.28 -10.72
C GLU A 167 28.19 -4.83 -12.09
N ASN A 168 26.91 -4.77 -12.41
CA ASN A 168 26.33 -5.29 -13.64
C ASN A 168 26.61 -4.33 -14.81
N HIS A 169 27.48 -4.76 -15.74
CA HIS A 169 27.85 -3.99 -16.92
C HIS A 169 27.17 -4.53 -18.16
N SER A 170 26.62 -3.65 -18.98
CA SER A 170 26.09 -3.97 -20.31
C SER A 170 27.22 -3.88 -21.34
N TRP A 171 27.91 -5.01 -21.60
CA TRP A 171 29.03 -5.07 -22.51
C TRP A 171 28.56 -5.10 -23.97
N ASN A 172 29.26 -4.34 -24.83
CA ASN A 172 29.06 -4.42 -26.28
C ASN A 172 29.58 -5.78 -26.86
N LYS A 173 29.47 -5.97 -28.15
CA LYS A 173 29.93 -7.20 -28.81
C LYS A 173 31.47 -7.40 -28.80
N GLY A 174 32.20 -6.41 -28.31
CA GLY A 174 33.65 -6.39 -28.28
C GLY A 174 34.29 -6.18 -29.65
N VAL A 175 35.42 -5.49 -29.64
CA VAL A 175 36.23 -5.21 -30.85
C VAL A 175 37.61 -5.87 -30.70
N ILE A 176 38.14 -6.45 -31.75
CA ILE A 176 39.52 -6.95 -31.76
C ILE A 176 40.46 -5.76 -31.79
N THR A 177 41.12 -5.48 -30.67
CA THR A 177 42.08 -4.37 -30.53
C THR A 177 43.50 -4.80 -30.85
N LYS A 178 43.81 -6.12 -30.73
CA LYS A 178 45.06 -6.72 -31.18
C LYS A 178 44.71 -8.04 -31.87
N LYS A 179 45.08 -8.16 -33.16
CA LYS A 179 44.89 -9.41 -33.89
C LYS A 179 45.87 -10.49 -33.38
N PRO A 180 45.44 -11.76 -33.21
CA PRO A 180 46.34 -12.84 -32.85
C PRO A 180 47.29 -13.17 -34.04
N THR A 181 48.52 -13.53 -33.71
CA THR A 181 49.50 -14.08 -34.64
C THR A 181 49.88 -15.48 -34.20
N CYS A 182 50.76 -16.17 -34.95
CA CYS A 182 51.32 -17.45 -34.50
C CYS A 182 52.31 -17.27 -33.32
N ALA A 183 52.86 -16.10 -33.15
CA ALA A 183 53.78 -15.78 -32.05
C ALA A 183 53.08 -15.21 -30.80
N GLU A 184 52.03 -14.41 -31.01
CA GLU A 184 51.36 -13.66 -29.92
C GLU A 184 49.85 -13.87 -29.87
N THR A 185 49.29 -13.84 -28.67
CA THR A 185 47.84 -13.81 -28.45
C THR A 185 47.25 -12.48 -28.89
N GLY A 186 46.06 -12.54 -29.46
CA GLY A 186 45.25 -11.36 -29.76
C GLY A 186 44.51 -10.87 -28.50
N VAL A 187 43.90 -9.69 -28.60
CA VAL A 187 43.08 -9.08 -27.54
C VAL A 187 41.76 -8.61 -28.14
N LYS A 188 40.67 -9.00 -27.51
CA LYS A 188 39.33 -8.47 -27.75
C LYS A 188 38.94 -7.59 -26.60
N THR A 189 38.55 -6.36 -26.88
CA THR A 189 38.15 -5.36 -25.86
C THR A 189 36.64 -5.13 -25.93
N TYR A 190 35.99 -5.25 -24.79
CA TYR A 190 34.58 -4.95 -24.59
C TYR A 190 34.44 -3.63 -23.84
N THR A 191 33.48 -2.82 -24.23
CA THR A 191 33.17 -1.56 -23.56
C THR A 191 31.74 -1.60 -23.04
N CYS A 192 31.54 -1.21 -21.79
CA CYS A 192 30.21 -1.06 -21.20
C CYS A 192 29.52 0.15 -21.85
N SER A 193 28.30 -0.06 -22.36
CA SER A 193 27.50 1.00 -23.00
C SER A 193 27.00 2.07 -22.00
N ILE A 194 26.98 1.76 -20.69
CA ILE A 194 26.45 2.64 -19.65
C ILE A 194 27.56 3.48 -18.98
N CYS A 195 28.66 2.85 -18.56
CA CYS A 195 29.70 3.51 -17.76
C CYS A 195 31.05 3.65 -18.50
N SER A 196 31.16 3.17 -19.75
CA SER A 196 32.37 3.20 -20.58
C SER A 196 33.58 2.43 -20.02
N LYS A 197 33.43 1.69 -18.91
CA LYS A 197 34.48 0.77 -18.44
C LYS A 197 34.76 -0.28 -19.50
N THR A 198 36.02 -0.71 -19.57
CA THR A 198 36.46 -1.74 -20.52
C THR A 198 36.90 -3.00 -19.80
N LYS A 199 36.71 -4.16 -20.45
CA LYS A 199 37.35 -5.43 -20.10
C LYS A 199 37.97 -6.05 -21.33
N THR A 200 39.00 -6.84 -21.15
CA THR A 200 39.70 -7.52 -22.24
C THR A 200 39.60 -9.02 -22.11
N GLU A 201 39.65 -9.69 -23.24
CA GLU A 201 39.70 -11.15 -23.38
C GLU A 201 40.81 -11.52 -24.37
N ASN A 202 41.64 -12.51 -24.02
CA ASN A 202 42.70 -12.98 -24.88
C ASN A 202 42.15 -13.87 -25.98
N ILE A 203 42.57 -13.62 -27.20
CA ILE A 203 42.31 -14.50 -28.36
C ILE A 203 43.51 -15.43 -28.54
N ALA A 204 43.27 -16.71 -28.66
CA ALA A 204 44.34 -17.69 -28.84
C ALA A 204 45.20 -17.38 -30.06
N LYS A 205 46.49 -17.72 -30.00
CA LYS A 205 47.41 -17.65 -31.14
C LYS A 205 46.83 -18.42 -32.36
N THR A 206 47.13 -17.92 -33.56
CA THR A 206 46.72 -18.61 -34.77
C THR A 206 47.74 -19.69 -35.13
N THR A 207 47.31 -20.68 -35.85
CA THR A 207 48.18 -21.68 -36.49
C THR A 207 48.67 -21.24 -37.87
N LYS A 208 48.24 -20.05 -38.32
CA LYS A 208 48.55 -19.55 -39.66
C LYS A 208 49.89 -18.82 -39.62
N HIS A 209 50.90 -19.33 -40.29
CA HIS A 209 52.22 -18.81 -40.44
C HIS A 209 52.32 -17.97 -41.72
N LEU A 210 52.39 -16.64 -41.61
CA LEU A 210 52.35 -15.71 -42.75
C LEU A 210 53.73 -15.38 -43.29
N HIS A 211 54.73 -15.29 -42.41
CA HIS A 211 56.10 -14.96 -42.80
C HIS A 211 56.96 -16.20 -42.65
N THR A 212 57.65 -16.57 -43.73
CA THR A 212 58.46 -17.78 -43.75
C THR A 212 59.82 -17.53 -44.35
N GLU A 213 60.80 -18.31 -43.91
CA GLU A 213 62.15 -18.33 -44.48
C GLU A 213 62.59 -19.79 -44.70
N ILE A 214 63.53 -19.96 -45.62
CA ILE A 214 64.17 -21.27 -45.89
C ILE A 214 65.51 -21.28 -45.14
N ARG A 215 65.71 -22.30 -44.32
CA ARG A 215 66.96 -22.54 -43.59
C ARG A 215 67.58 -23.84 -44.05
N ASN A 216 68.89 -24.06 -43.79
CA ASN A 216 69.64 -25.30 -44.08
C ASN A 216 69.64 -25.70 -45.55
N LYS A 217 69.49 -24.73 -46.48
CA LYS A 217 69.61 -25.01 -47.92
C LYS A 217 71.04 -25.39 -48.25
N LYS A 218 71.21 -26.52 -49.04
CA LYS A 218 72.51 -26.95 -49.51
C LYS A 218 72.42 -27.23 -51.03
N ALA A 219 73.33 -26.70 -51.79
CA ALA A 219 73.39 -26.98 -53.17
C ALA A 219 73.90 -28.41 -53.38
N ALA A 220 73.45 -29.11 -54.45
CA ALA A 220 74.00 -30.36 -54.86
C ALA A 220 75.31 -30.14 -55.60
N THR A 221 76.24 -31.06 -55.42
CA THR A 221 77.49 -31.12 -56.20
C THR A 221 77.58 -32.50 -56.90
N CYS A 222 78.58 -32.76 -57.69
CA CYS A 222 78.81 -34.07 -58.25
C CYS A 222 79.21 -35.11 -57.19
N GLY A 223 79.77 -34.69 -56.05
CA GLY A 223 80.16 -35.57 -54.95
C GLY A 223 79.10 -35.75 -53.86
N GLU A 224 78.22 -34.74 -53.67
CA GLU A 224 77.27 -34.70 -52.54
C GLU A 224 75.87 -34.35 -53.00
N THR A 225 74.88 -34.90 -52.33
CA THR A 225 73.48 -34.54 -52.55
C THR A 225 73.21 -33.14 -51.92
N GLY A 226 72.34 -32.37 -52.58
CA GLY A 226 71.85 -31.12 -52.07
C GLY A 226 70.61 -31.29 -51.20
N TYR A 227 70.12 -30.15 -50.67
CA TYR A 227 68.90 -30.10 -49.89
C TYR A 227 68.19 -28.78 -50.21
N THR A 228 66.84 -28.85 -50.41
CA THR A 228 66.08 -27.63 -50.75
C THR A 228 65.92 -26.66 -49.52
N GLY A 229 66.25 -27.13 -48.34
CA GLY A 229 66.09 -26.39 -47.10
C GLY A 229 64.74 -26.61 -46.46
N ASP A 230 64.68 -26.43 -45.17
CA ASP A 230 63.46 -26.44 -44.33
C ASP A 230 62.80 -25.09 -44.34
N THR A 231 61.46 -25.06 -44.38
CA THR A 231 60.68 -23.80 -44.19
C THR A 231 60.38 -23.56 -42.73
N TYR A 232 60.73 -22.42 -42.23
CA TYR A 232 60.46 -21.97 -40.84
C TYR A 232 59.61 -20.71 -40.88
N CYS A 233 58.74 -20.55 -39.86
CA CYS A 233 58.07 -19.28 -39.61
C CYS A 233 59.04 -18.34 -38.97
N THR A 234 59.18 -17.12 -39.52
CA THR A 234 60.08 -16.09 -38.96
C THR A 234 59.52 -15.46 -37.67
N ASP A 235 58.18 -15.49 -37.51
CA ASP A 235 57.52 -14.85 -36.34
C ASP A 235 57.59 -15.73 -35.09
N CYS A 236 57.40 -17.05 -35.17
CA CYS A 236 57.36 -17.95 -34.04
C CYS A 236 58.44 -19.05 -34.03
N GLY A 237 59.30 -19.10 -35.07
CA GLY A 237 60.39 -20.06 -35.18
C GLY A 237 59.96 -21.50 -35.48
N THR A 238 58.68 -21.77 -35.64
CA THR A 238 58.17 -23.16 -35.89
C THR A 238 58.59 -23.65 -37.27
N LYS A 239 59.11 -24.89 -37.35
CA LYS A 239 59.36 -25.56 -38.63
C LYS A 239 58.01 -25.96 -39.26
N ILE A 240 57.73 -25.44 -40.46
CA ILE A 240 56.48 -25.63 -41.18
C ILE A 240 56.57 -26.87 -42.08
N SER A 241 57.69 -27.01 -42.80
CA SER A 241 57.91 -28.15 -43.64
C SER A 241 59.36 -28.53 -43.80
N SER A 242 59.64 -29.78 -44.07
CA SER A 242 60.99 -30.20 -44.38
C SER A 242 61.21 -30.10 -45.91
N GLY A 243 62.44 -29.76 -46.26
CA GLY A 243 62.89 -29.77 -47.65
C GLY A 243 62.98 -31.13 -48.21
N LYS A 244 63.44 -31.19 -49.47
CA LYS A 244 63.67 -32.42 -50.17
C LYS A 244 65.17 -32.52 -50.52
N THR A 245 65.68 -33.73 -50.58
CA THR A 245 67.03 -34.06 -51.13
C THR A 245 67.07 -33.76 -52.62
N ILE A 246 68.12 -33.04 -52.99
CA ILE A 246 68.44 -32.82 -54.43
C ILE A 246 69.49 -33.85 -54.85
N ALA A 247 69.22 -34.60 -55.91
CA ALA A 247 70.18 -35.57 -56.42
C ALA A 247 71.53 -34.89 -56.74
N LYS A 248 72.62 -35.69 -56.69
CA LYS A 248 73.91 -35.25 -57.11
C LYS A 248 73.88 -34.79 -58.59
N LEU A 249 74.70 -33.81 -58.91
CA LEU A 249 74.86 -33.38 -60.30
C LEU A 249 75.59 -34.45 -61.13
N THR A 250 75.11 -34.73 -62.35
CA THR A 250 75.70 -35.65 -63.24
C THR A 250 76.72 -35.04 -64.20
N THR A 251 76.80 -33.71 -64.19
CA THR A 251 77.75 -32.96 -65.03
C THR A 251 78.96 -32.51 -64.18
N HIS A 252 80.15 -32.86 -64.69
CA HIS A 252 81.42 -32.37 -64.17
C HIS A 252 81.84 -31.13 -64.97
N THR A 253 82.07 -30.03 -64.35
CA THR A 253 82.70 -28.85 -64.96
C THR A 253 84.15 -28.78 -64.57
#